data_679350a427538ead47a561eec78ace86
#
_entry.id   679350a427538ead47a561eec78ace86
#
_cell.length_a   1.000
_cell.length_b   1.000
_cell.length_c   1.000
_cell.angle_alpha   90.00
_cell.angle_beta   90.00
_cell.angle_gamma   90.00
#
_symmetry.space_group_name_H-M   'P 1'
#
loop_
_entity.id
_entity.type
_entity.pdbx_description
1 polymer ?
#
loop_
_entity_poly.entity_id
_entity_poly.type
_entity_poly.pdbx_seq_one_letter_code
_entity_poly.pdbx_strand_id
1 'polypeptide(L)'
;MNYKMMGRFIAQILTIEGVFMLPAWILGLVFGETTAMWSFVYTIAAIAVTVLILNLLCRGAPSAFYAKEGLVCVGISWIVLSLFGCLPFWISREIPAFIDAFFEIVSGFSTTGSSILNDVEALSKCLIYWRSFSHWLGGMGVLVFLLAFTGEKGKGFTMHLLRAESPGPDVGKLVPKMRATASILYIIYIGMTVLNVVFLLLGKMPLFDAVCTAFGTTGTGGFGIKNDSMASYSPYLQNVTTVFMLLCGINFSCYYLLLLGKLRSVFRDEELRLYVGIVLSAIVLIVLNLSGFYDTLEETIRHAAFTVATLISSTGFATTDFDLWPSFSKSILMVLMLIGACAGSTGGGLKVARLMLLLKSLGRNIQQTLRPRRVQLVRNNGNPVDEKILANTNAYLAAYVIIIFVSFVLISLDGFSITTNFTAVLACFNNMGPGLEAVGPTCNFSAFSTFSKLVLCFDMLAGRLEIFPILILFTRETWLHK
;
A
#
# COMPACT_ATOMS: atom_id res chain seq x y z
N MET A 1 28.51 2.50 9.42
CA MET A 1 27.08 2.38 9.81
C MET A 1 26.93 2.33 11.32
N ASN A 2 25.92 3.01 11.85
CA ASN A 2 25.64 3.04 13.29
C ASN A 2 24.62 1.94 13.68
N TYR A 3 25.12 0.71 13.82
CA TYR A 3 24.27 -0.45 14.16
C TYR A 3 23.50 -0.30 15.50
N LYS A 4 24.10 0.39 16.48
CA LYS A 4 23.42 0.63 17.78
C LYS A 4 22.20 1.53 17.63
N MET A 5 22.30 2.55 16.77
CA MET A 5 21.17 3.44 16.49
C MET A 5 20.06 2.72 15.72
N MET A 6 20.44 1.88 14.74
CA MET A 6 19.49 1.05 13.99
C MET A 6 18.74 0.09 14.91
N GLY A 7 19.46 -0.62 15.80
CA GLY A 7 18.82 -1.52 16.77
C GLY A 7 17.86 -0.80 17.71
N ARG A 8 18.20 0.41 18.18
CA ARG A 8 17.29 1.23 19.00
C ARG A 8 16.03 1.65 18.21
N PHE A 9 16.18 1.97 16.93
CA PHE A 9 15.06 2.32 16.07
C PHE A 9 14.12 1.13 15.85
N ILE A 10 14.67 -0.05 15.56
CA ILE A 10 13.90 -1.29 15.42
C ILE A 10 13.17 -1.62 16.74
N ALA A 11 13.83 -1.44 17.90
CA ALA A 11 13.17 -1.65 19.19
C ALA A 11 11.96 -0.72 19.40
N GLN A 12 12.04 0.54 18.95
CA GLN A 12 10.89 1.47 19.03
C GLN A 12 9.73 1.01 18.14
N ILE A 13 10.01 0.56 16.91
CA ILE A 13 8.99 0.08 15.98
C ILE A 13 8.31 -1.17 16.52
N LEU A 14 9.08 -2.16 17.01
CA LEU A 14 8.54 -3.36 17.63
C LEU A 14 7.68 -3.05 18.86
N THR A 15 8.07 -2.05 19.66
CA THR A 15 7.26 -1.62 20.80
C THR A 15 5.89 -1.11 20.34
N ILE A 16 5.85 -0.32 19.27
CA ILE A 16 4.60 0.18 18.68
C ILE A 16 3.75 -0.98 18.16
N GLU A 17 4.35 -1.93 17.45
CA GLU A 17 3.67 -3.12 16.95
C GLU A 17 3.04 -3.93 18.08
N GLY A 18 3.80 -4.20 19.15
CA GLY A 18 3.28 -4.91 20.34
C GLY A 18 2.09 -4.18 20.99
N VAL A 19 2.12 -2.85 21.07
CA VAL A 19 0.99 -2.06 21.56
C VAL A 19 -0.23 -2.18 20.63
N PHE A 20 -0.01 -2.17 19.32
CA PHE A 20 -1.08 -2.30 18.34
C PHE A 20 -1.68 -3.70 18.24
N MET A 21 -1.02 -4.73 18.78
CA MET A 21 -1.60 -6.07 18.92
C MET A 21 -2.58 -6.18 20.10
N LEU A 22 -2.54 -5.25 21.07
CA LEU A 22 -3.43 -5.30 22.24
C LEU A 22 -4.93 -5.28 21.89
N PRO A 23 -5.45 -4.46 20.97
CA PRO A 23 -6.85 -4.53 20.58
C PRO A 23 -7.28 -5.90 20.03
N ALA A 24 -6.42 -6.54 19.21
CA ALA A 24 -6.68 -7.88 18.70
C ALA A 24 -6.74 -8.92 19.83
N TRP A 25 -5.82 -8.83 20.79
CA TRP A 25 -5.84 -9.66 21.99
C TRP A 25 -7.14 -9.49 22.81
N ILE A 26 -7.59 -8.23 23.02
CA ILE A 26 -8.84 -7.92 23.72
C ILE A 26 -10.04 -8.53 22.98
N LEU A 27 -10.07 -8.45 21.64
CA LEU A 27 -11.12 -9.08 20.84
C LEU A 27 -11.12 -10.60 21.01
N GLY A 28 -9.96 -11.25 21.06
CA GLY A 28 -9.85 -12.68 21.36
C GLY A 28 -10.46 -13.05 22.73
N LEU A 29 -10.31 -12.18 23.75
CA LEU A 29 -10.99 -12.34 25.04
C LEU A 29 -12.52 -12.19 24.92
N VAL A 30 -12.97 -11.17 24.22
CA VAL A 30 -14.41 -10.86 24.06
C VAL A 30 -15.15 -11.96 23.29
N PHE A 31 -14.53 -12.51 22.26
CA PHE A 31 -15.12 -13.57 21.44
C PHE A 31 -14.86 -14.99 21.97
N GLY A 32 -14.04 -15.14 23.02
CA GLY A 32 -13.72 -16.44 23.62
C GLY A 32 -12.77 -17.31 22.77
N GLU A 33 -11.98 -16.70 21.89
CA GLU A 33 -11.07 -17.37 20.95
C GLU A 33 -9.72 -17.69 21.64
N THR A 34 -9.72 -18.65 22.55
CA THR A 34 -8.61 -18.91 23.47
C THR A 34 -7.27 -19.18 22.77
N THR A 35 -7.24 -20.01 21.72
CA THR A 35 -6.00 -20.38 21.00
C THR A 35 -5.39 -19.16 20.32
N ALA A 36 -6.20 -18.42 19.56
CA ALA A 36 -5.74 -17.22 18.86
C ALA A 36 -5.36 -16.10 19.85
N MET A 37 -6.11 -15.93 20.95
CA MET A 37 -5.79 -14.98 22.00
C MET A 37 -4.40 -15.25 22.61
N TRP A 38 -4.08 -16.51 22.98
CA TRP A 38 -2.77 -16.85 23.52
C TRP A 38 -1.64 -16.65 22.51
N SER A 39 -1.89 -16.81 21.21
CA SER A 39 -0.88 -16.53 20.19
C SER A 39 -0.42 -15.06 20.21
N PHE A 40 -1.35 -14.11 20.46
CA PHE A 40 -0.99 -12.69 20.66
C PHE A 40 -0.16 -12.49 21.92
N VAL A 41 -0.50 -13.16 23.05
CA VAL A 41 0.29 -13.06 24.29
C VAL A 41 1.72 -13.53 24.07
N TYR A 42 1.92 -14.69 23.43
CA TYR A 42 3.26 -15.20 23.13
C TYR A 42 4.04 -14.28 22.19
N THR A 43 3.37 -13.71 21.18
CA THR A 43 4.00 -12.77 20.25
C THR A 43 4.40 -11.47 20.94
N ILE A 44 3.52 -10.87 21.76
CA ILE A 44 3.83 -9.67 22.54
C ILE A 44 4.98 -9.93 23.52
N ALA A 45 5.02 -11.11 24.16
CA ALA A 45 6.12 -11.49 25.03
C ALA A 45 7.44 -11.62 24.24
N ALA A 46 7.43 -12.24 23.07
CA ALA A 46 8.60 -12.33 22.18
C ALA A 46 9.10 -10.95 21.74
N ILE A 47 8.18 -10.04 21.37
CA ILE A 47 8.49 -8.65 21.07
C ILE A 47 9.13 -7.96 22.28
N ALA A 48 8.54 -8.09 23.47
CA ALA A 48 9.06 -7.46 24.70
C ALA A 48 10.48 -7.93 25.04
N VAL A 49 10.75 -9.23 24.91
CA VAL A 49 12.08 -9.81 25.12
C VAL A 49 13.07 -9.25 24.08
N THR A 50 12.70 -9.23 22.81
CA THR A 50 13.54 -8.70 21.74
C THR A 50 13.85 -7.21 21.95
N VAL A 51 12.84 -6.41 22.29
CA VAL A 51 12.98 -4.98 22.61
C VAL A 51 13.91 -4.78 23.81
N LEU A 52 13.79 -5.59 24.86
CA LEU A 52 14.69 -5.53 26.03
C LEU A 52 16.14 -5.81 25.63
N ILE A 53 16.37 -6.89 24.87
CA ILE A 53 17.72 -7.24 24.38
C ILE A 53 18.30 -6.12 23.52
N LEU A 54 17.55 -5.59 22.56
CA LEU A 54 18.00 -4.50 21.69
C LEU A 54 18.31 -3.23 22.49
N ASN A 55 17.49 -2.87 23.47
CA ASN A 55 17.73 -1.70 24.32
C ASN A 55 18.98 -1.86 25.21
N LEU A 56 19.25 -3.09 25.69
CA LEU A 56 20.48 -3.38 26.46
C LEU A 56 21.74 -3.30 25.59
N LEU A 57 21.71 -3.92 24.39
CA LEU A 57 22.83 -3.94 23.46
C LEU A 57 23.13 -2.56 22.86
N CYS A 58 22.10 -1.73 22.68
CA CYS A 58 22.19 -0.42 22.04
C CYS A 58 22.28 0.75 23.02
N ARG A 59 22.62 0.49 24.30
CA ARG A 59 22.85 1.56 25.29
C ARG A 59 23.97 2.51 24.83
N GLY A 60 23.74 3.82 24.99
CA GLY A 60 24.72 4.85 24.59
C GLY A 60 24.81 5.09 23.07
N ALA A 61 23.82 4.66 22.29
CA ALA A 61 23.78 4.96 20.84
C ALA A 61 23.79 6.47 20.59
N PRO A 62 24.66 6.97 19.70
CA PRO A 62 24.68 8.38 19.32
C PRO A 62 23.37 8.75 18.58
N SER A 63 22.94 10.02 18.71
CA SER A 63 21.70 10.51 18.11
C SER A 63 21.84 10.93 16.63
N ALA A 64 23.05 10.87 16.06
CA ALA A 64 23.31 11.24 14.67
C ALA A 64 22.83 10.14 13.72
N PHE A 65 22.03 10.52 12.74
CA PHE A 65 21.43 9.63 11.74
C PHE A 65 21.66 10.20 10.35
N TYR A 66 22.29 9.41 9.49
CA TYR A 66 22.57 9.82 8.11
C TYR A 66 21.54 9.21 7.14
N ALA A 67 21.42 9.81 5.96
CA ALA A 67 20.45 9.40 4.93
C ALA A 67 20.55 7.90 4.56
N LYS A 68 21.77 7.38 4.42
CA LYS A 68 22.04 5.98 4.11
C LYS A 68 21.48 5.04 5.19
N GLU A 69 21.75 5.34 6.45
CA GLU A 69 21.25 4.56 7.60
C GLU A 69 19.75 4.61 7.72
N GLY A 70 19.14 5.77 7.38
CA GLY A 70 17.69 5.93 7.35
C GLY A 70 17.02 4.98 6.36
N LEU A 71 17.51 4.93 5.12
CA LEU A 71 16.96 4.05 4.09
C LEU A 71 17.09 2.56 4.46
N VAL A 72 18.25 2.17 5.00
CA VAL A 72 18.49 0.79 5.47
C VAL A 72 17.57 0.44 6.65
N CYS A 73 17.40 1.36 7.60
CA CYS A 73 16.48 1.16 8.72
C CYS A 73 15.03 0.97 8.25
N VAL A 74 14.58 1.75 7.28
CA VAL A 74 13.24 1.60 6.69
C VAL A 74 13.07 0.19 6.15
N GLY A 75 13.94 -0.26 5.24
CA GLY A 75 13.83 -1.59 4.63
C GLY A 75 13.86 -2.73 5.67
N ILE A 76 14.80 -2.69 6.63
CA ILE A 76 14.89 -3.72 7.68
C ILE A 76 13.65 -3.70 8.59
N SER A 77 13.14 -2.51 8.93
CA SER A 77 11.98 -2.38 9.81
C SER A 77 10.74 -3.06 9.25
N TRP A 78 10.48 -2.93 7.96
CA TRP A 78 9.33 -3.58 7.31
C TRP A 78 9.47 -5.10 7.30
N ILE A 79 10.68 -5.62 7.09
CA ILE A 79 10.96 -7.06 7.18
C ILE A 79 10.73 -7.55 8.62
N VAL A 80 11.26 -6.83 9.62
CA VAL A 80 11.15 -7.20 11.03
C VAL A 80 9.70 -7.11 11.52
N LEU A 81 8.97 -6.06 11.18
CA LEU A 81 7.53 -5.94 11.44
C LEU A 81 6.76 -7.15 10.88
N SER A 82 7.03 -7.52 9.63
CA SER A 82 6.36 -8.66 9.03
C SER A 82 6.72 -9.98 9.70
N LEU A 83 7.96 -10.15 10.18
CA LEU A 83 8.39 -11.34 10.90
C LEU A 83 7.68 -11.50 12.26
N PHE A 84 7.47 -10.43 13.02
CA PHE A 84 6.74 -10.50 14.26
C PHE A 84 5.23 -10.49 14.06
N GLY A 85 4.74 -9.70 13.09
CA GLY A 85 3.33 -9.62 12.75
C GLY A 85 2.70 -10.92 12.26
N CYS A 86 3.49 -11.84 11.67
CA CYS A 86 3.00 -13.14 11.23
C CYS A 86 2.86 -14.18 12.35
N LEU A 87 3.55 -13.96 13.47
CA LEU A 87 3.57 -14.95 14.58
C LEU A 87 2.19 -15.31 15.13
N PRO A 88 1.23 -14.39 15.32
CA PRO A 88 -0.10 -14.75 15.77
C PRO A 88 -0.78 -15.79 14.88
N PHE A 89 -0.67 -15.67 13.55
CA PHE A 89 -1.23 -16.62 12.60
C PHE A 89 -0.55 -17.99 12.65
N TRP A 90 0.79 -18.00 12.76
CA TRP A 90 1.59 -19.22 12.80
C TRP A 90 1.46 -19.97 14.13
N ILE A 91 1.51 -19.26 15.28
CA ILE A 91 1.41 -19.86 16.63
C ILE A 91 0.01 -20.42 16.86
N SER A 92 -1.06 -19.73 16.43
CA SER A 92 -2.44 -20.22 16.53
C SER A 92 -2.70 -21.45 15.66
N ARG A 93 -1.81 -21.74 14.69
CA ARG A 93 -1.98 -22.80 13.68
C ARG A 93 -3.13 -22.57 12.70
N GLU A 94 -3.74 -21.40 12.67
CA GLU A 94 -4.76 -21.07 11.68
C GLU A 94 -4.14 -20.88 10.28
N ILE A 95 -2.86 -20.45 10.22
CA ILE A 95 -1.99 -20.54 9.03
C ILE A 95 -0.78 -21.39 9.42
N PRO A 96 -0.79 -22.73 9.14
CA PRO A 96 0.22 -23.63 9.69
C PRO A 96 1.63 -23.43 9.14
N ALA A 97 1.74 -23.04 7.86
CA ALA A 97 3.01 -22.80 7.20
C ALA A 97 3.53 -21.39 7.53
N PHE A 98 4.76 -21.30 8.05
CA PHE A 98 5.37 -20.01 8.42
C PHE A 98 5.47 -19.04 7.22
N ILE A 99 5.86 -19.55 6.05
CA ILE A 99 5.98 -18.71 4.84
C ILE A 99 4.62 -18.19 4.38
N ASP A 100 3.55 -18.97 4.54
CA ASP A 100 2.20 -18.52 4.21
C ASP A 100 1.72 -17.43 5.19
N ALA A 101 1.97 -17.61 6.49
CA ALA A 101 1.69 -16.59 7.50
C ALA A 101 2.52 -15.30 7.26
N PHE A 102 3.78 -15.45 6.84
CA PHE A 102 4.63 -14.33 6.48
C PHE A 102 4.14 -13.61 5.23
N PHE A 103 3.76 -14.34 4.18
CA PHE A 103 3.17 -13.77 2.97
C PHE A 103 1.92 -12.96 3.28
N GLU A 104 0.99 -13.54 4.06
CA GLU A 104 -0.27 -12.89 4.42
C GLU A 104 -0.03 -11.57 5.15
N ILE A 105 0.89 -11.52 6.11
CA ILE A 105 1.15 -10.28 6.86
C ILE A 105 2.02 -9.28 6.09
N VAL A 106 2.94 -9.74 5.23
CA VAL A 106 3.64 -8.85 4.28
C VAL A 106 2.63 -8.17 3.37
N SER A 107 1.68 -8.94 2.83
CA SER A 107 0.56 -8.40 2.06
C SER A 107 -0.28 -7.43 2.90
N GLY A 108 -0.48 -7.74 4.18
CA GLY A 108 -1.16 -6.86 5.13
C GLY A 108 -0.47 -5.51 5.30
N PHE A 109 0.77 -5.50 5.75
CA PHE A 109 1.52 -4.26 6.00
C PHE A 109 1.84 -3.49 4.73
N SER A 110 2.17 -4.16 3.62
CA SER A 110 2.40 -3.50 2.34
C SER A 110 1.13 -2.98 1.67
N THR A 111 -0.04 -3.24 2.28
CA THR A 111 -1.37 -2.89 1.74
C THR A 111 -1.64 -3.49 0.36
N THR A 112 -1.12 -4.70 0.12
CA THR A 112 -1.27 -5.37 -1.18
C THR A 112 -2.64 -6.04 -1.30
N GLY A 113 -3.09 -6.79 -0.28
CA GLY A 113 -4.35 -7.51 -0.32
C GLY A 113 -4.31 -8.88 -1.01
N SER A 114 -3.17 -9.32 -1.52
CA SER A 114 -2.98 -10.70 -2.01
C SER A 114 -3.03 -11.66 -0.82
N SER A 115 -3.84 -12.72 -0.90
CA SER A 115 -4.05 -13.66 0.20
C SER A 115 -3.68 -15.08 -0.21
N ILE A 116 -3.24 -15.88 0.77
CA ILE A 116 -3.04 -17.32 0.63
C ILE A 116 -4.21 -18.12 1.22
N LEU A 117 -5.20 -17.44 1.80
CA LEU A 117 -6.31 -18.09 2.46
C LEU A 117 -7.35 -18.59 1.46
N ASN A 118 -7.72 -19.86 1.59
CA ASN A 118 -8.81 -20.45 0.82
C ASN A 118 -10.18 -20.15 1.46
N ASP A 119 -10.22 -20.00 2.78
CA ASP A 119 -11.41 -19.66 3.54
C ASP A 119 -11.04 -18.62 4.62
N VAL A 120 -11.43 -17.36 4.37
CA VAL A 120 -11.19 -16.24 5.28
C VAL A 120 -12.13 -16.30 6.48
N GLU A 121 -13.35 -16.82 6.28
CA GLU A 121 -14.37 -16.86 7.32
C GLU A 121 -14.11 -17.92 8.40
N ALA A 122 -13.21 -18.87 8.11
CA ALA A 122 -12.73 -19.85 9.08
C ALA A 122 -11.75 -19.28 10.11
N LEU A 123 -11.15 -18.10 9.84
CA LEU A 123 -10.23 -17.46 10.78
C LEU A 123 -10.97 -16.89 12.01
N SER A 124 -10.29 -16.93 13.15
CA SER A 124 -10.73 -16.24 14.37
C SER A 124 -10.87 -14.73 14.14
N LYS A 125 -11.89 -14.11 14.73
CA LYS A 125 -12.16 -12.66 14.57
C LYS A 125 -11.01 -11.78 15.03
N CYS A 126 -10.27 -12.17 16.07
CA CYS A 126 -9.10 -11.43 16.50
C CYS A 126 -7.98 -11.44 15.44
N LEU A 127 -7.82 -12.53 14.67
CA LEU A 127 -6.86 -12.62 13.58
C LEU A 127 -7.36 -11.86 12.33
N ILE A 128 -8.67 -11.92 12.01
CA ILE A 128 -9.28 -11.08 10.95
C ILE A 128 -9.08 -9.60 11.27
N TYR A 129 -9.27 -9.20 12.52
CA TYR A 129 -9.01 -7.82 12.95
C TYR A 129 -7.54 -7.44 12.72
N TRP A 130 -6.58 -8.26 13.18
CA TRP A 130 -5.15 -7.98 13.01
C TRP A 130 -4.75 -7.90 11.53
N ARG A 131 -5.28 -8.81 10.71
CA ARG A 131 -5.13 -8.83 9.27
C ARG A 131 -5.61 -7.50 8.63
N SER A 132 -6.81 -7.06 8.95
CA SER A 132 -7.38 -5.80 8.45
C SER A 132 -6.67 -4.57 9.01
N PHE A 133 -6.29 -4.61 10.30
CA PHE A 133 -5.58 -3.51 10.95
C PHE A 133 -4.16 -3.33 10.42
N SER A 134 -3.50 -4.41 9.96
CA SER A 134 -2.19 -4.29 9.30
C SER A 134 -2.25 -3.41 8.04
N HIS A 135 -3.34 -3.44 7.28
CA HIS A 135 -3.57 -2.50 6.16
C HIS A 135 -3.66 -1.05 6.63
N TRP A 136 -4.37 -0.82 7.72
CA TRP A 136 -4.51 0.52 8.26
C TRP A 136 -3.17 1.09 8.73
N LEU A 137 -2.35 0.25 9.39
CA LEU A 137 -0.99 0.62 9.78
C LEU A 137 -0.08 0.86 8.57
N GLY A 138 -0.16 -0.01 7.58
CA GLY A 138 0.63 0.07 6.35
C GLY A 138 0.25 1.26 5.48
N GLY A 139 -1.03 1.65 5.42
CA GLY A 139 -1.55 2.68 4.53
C GLY A 139 -0.88 4.04 4.66
N MET A 140 -0.73 4.55 5.86
CA MET A 140 -0.01 5.80 6.12
C MET A 140 1.47 5.61 6.47
N GLY A 141 1.94 4.36 6.54
CA GLY A 141 3.30 4.02 6.93
C GLY A 141 3.54 4.07 8.43
N VAL A 142 4.07 2.97 8.97
CA VAL A 142 4.38 2.84 10.41
C VAL A 142 5.42 3.86 10.87
N LEU A 143 6.35 4.22 9.98
CA LEU A 143 7.42 5.17 10.30
C LEU A 143 6.93 6.63 10.29
N VAL A 144 5.94 6.96 9.45
CA VAL A 144 5.28 8.28 9.51
C VAL A 144 4.49 8.40 10.82
N PHE A 145 3.86 7.30 11.29
CA PHE A 145 3.26 7.24 12.63
C PHE A 145 4.30 7.52 13.72
N LEU A 146 5.44 6.85 13.69
CA LEU A 146 6.52 7.08 14.63
C LEU A 146 6.94 8.56 14.65
N LEU A 147 7.07 9.20 13.49
CA LEU A 147 7.41 10.61 13.36
C LEU A 147 6.36 11.56 13.94
N ALA A 148 5.09 11.24 13.79
CA ALA A 148 4.00 12.07 14.30
C ALA A 148 4.00 12.12 15.84
N PHE A 149 4.32 11.00 16.50
CA PHE A 149 4.18 10.83 17.94
C PHE A 149 5.50 10.88 18.72
N THR A 150 6.65 10.53 18.10
CA THR A 150 7.96 10.64 18.77
C THR A 150 8.58 12.01 18.50
N GLY A 151 9.04 12.68 19.55
CA GLY A 151 9.68 13.99 19.43
C GLY A 151 11.00 13.95 18.62
N GLU A 152 11.29 15.03 17.90
CA GLU A 152 12.53 15.21 17.16
C GLU A 152 13.77 15.13 18.08
N LYS A 153 14.61 14.12 17.86
CA LYS A 153 15.99 14.12 18.33
C LYS A 153 16.94 13.91 17.15
N GLY A 154 16.99 14.89 16.21
CA GLY A 154 17.92 14.90 15.08
C GLY A 154 17.34 15.51 13.80
N LYS A 155 17.82 16.69 13.38
CA LYS A 155 17.29 17.50 12.25
C LYS A 155 17.39 16.84 10.85
N GLY A 156 18.20 15.79 10.67
CA GLY A 156 18.36 15.11 9.38
C GLY A 156 17.50 13.84 9.22
N PHE A 157 17.23 13.15 10.30
CA PHE A 157 16.53 11.87 10.35
C PHE A 157 15.09 11.94 9.78
N THR A 158 14.34 12.94 10.19
CA THR A 158 12.92 13.15 9.89
C THR A 158 12.65 13.29 8.39
N MET A 159 13.52 13.99 7.67
CA MET A 159 13.35 14.24 6.23
C MET A 159 13.56 12.98 5.38
N HIS A 160 14.58 12.20 5.71
CA HIS A 160 14.93 11.00 4.94
C HIS A 160 13.91 9.88 5.16
N LEU A 161 13.39 9.76 6.38
CA LEU A 161 12.38 8.78 6.72
C LEU A 161 11.04 9.07 6.01
N LEU A 162 10.58 10.33 6.05
CA LEU A 162 9.34 10.72 5.40
C LEU A 162 9.42 10.55 3.88
N ARG A 163 10.57 10.85 3.27
CA ARG A 163 10.79 10.62 1.84
C ARG A 163 10.84 9.15 1.46
N ALA A 164 11.29 8.29 2.36
CA ALA A 164 11.38 6.85 2.10
C ALA A 164 10.03 6.13 2.19
N GLU A 165 9.07 6.68 2.94
CA GLU A 165 7.73 6.11 3.11
C GLU A 165 6.61 6.90 2.39
N SER A 166 6.85 8.17 2.07
CA SER A 166 5.83 8.96 1.36
C SER A 166 5.96 8.74 -0.14
N PRO A 167 5.03 8.01 -0.75
CA PRO A 167 5.13 7.64 -2.15
C PRO A 167 4.94 8.85 -3.06
N GLY A 168 5.93 9.11 -3.92
CA GLY A 168 5.86 10.11 -4.97
C GLY A 168 7.12 10.95 -5.16
N PRO A 169 7.25 11.63 -6.30
CA PRO A 169 8.45 12.37 -6.66
C PRO A 169 8.67 13.68 -5.87
N ASP A 170 7.66 14.18 -5.19
CA ASP A 170 7.76 15.46 -4.48
C ASP A 170 6.93 15.47 -3.19
N VAL A 171 7.61 15.43 -2.05
CA VAL A 171 6.99 15.61 -0.74
C VAL A 171 6.99 17.10 -0.42
N GLY A 172 5.97 17.81 -0.87
CA GLY A 172 5.74 19.21 -0.51
C GLY A 172 5.62 19.38 1.00
N LYS A 173 6.36 20.33 1.58
CA LYS A 173 6.19 20.67 2.99
C LYS A 173 4.86 21.40 3.18
N LEU A 174 3.89 20.77 3.85
CA LEU A 174 2.63 21.41 4.20
C LEU A 174 2.84 22.54 5.23
N VAL A 175 3.76 22.32 6.16
CA VAL A 175 4.15 23.28 7.21
C VAL A 175 5.66 23.20 7.46
N PRO A 176 6.30 24.22 8.06
CA PRO A 176 7.75 24.26 8.27
C PRO A 176 8.33 23.10 9.08
N LYS A 177 7.52 22.51 10.00
CA LYS A 177 7.94 21.37 10.84
C LYS A 177 7.39 20.07 10.29
N MET A 178 8.26 19.11 9.97
CA MET A 178 7.91 17.81 9.41
C MET A 178 6.97 17.01 10.32
N ARG A 179 7.19 17.05 11.65
CA ARG A 179 6.29 16.41 12.62
C ARG A 179 4.85 16.94 12.51
N ALA A 180 4.68 18.25 12.37
CA ALA A 180 3.36 18.84 12.21
C ALA A 180 2.69 18.39 10.91
N THR A 181 3.45 18.27 9.81
CA THR A 181 2.97 17.68 8.55
C THR A 181 2.47 16.25 8.76
N ALA A 182 3.29 15.39 9.37
CA ALA A 182 2.92 14.00 9.65
C ALA A 182 1.67 13.92 10.53
N SER A 183 1.61 14.71 11.61
CA SER A 183 0.45 14.71 12.51
C SER A 183 -0.85 15.16 11.82
N ILE A 184 -0.79 16.18 10.96
CA ILE A 184 -1.94 16.64 10.18
C ILE A 184 -2.43 15.55 9.23
N LEU A 185 -1.53 14.90 8.50
CA LEU A 185 -1.88 13.81 7.59
C LEU A 185 -2.52 12.64 8.35
N TYR A 186 -2.01 12.28 9.53
CA TYR A 186 -2.62 11.25 10.37
C TYR A 186 -4.00 11.62 10.89
N ILE A 187 -4.21 12.88 11.31
CA ILE A 187 -5.54 13.35 11.74
C ILE A 187 -6.55 13.24 10.58
N ILE A 188 -6.16 13.63 9.37
CA ILE A 188 -7.00 13.50 8.18
C ILE A 188 -7.30 12.00 7.90
N TYR A 189 -6.29 11.14 7.99
CA TYR A 189 -6.42 9.71 7.78
C TYR A 189 -7.39 9.05 8.78
N ILE A 190 -7.25 9.36 10.07
CA ILE A 190 -8.17 8.92 11.13
C ILE A 190 -9.58 9.44 10.85
N GLY A 191 -9.71 10.72 10.49
CA GLY A 191 -10.99 11.32 10.14
C GLY A 191 -11.68 10.63 8.98
N MET A 192 -10.94 10.31 7.92
CA MET A 192 -11.45 9.54 6.77
C MET A 192 -11.87 8.13 7.18
N THR A 193 -11.10 7.46 8.05
CA THR A 193 -11.45 6.13 8.56
C THR A 193 -12.76 6.17 9.37
N VAL A 194 -12.87 7.11 10.32
CA VAL A 194 -14.08 7.26 11.12
C VAL A 194 -15.29 7.58 10.24
N LEU A 195 -15.13 8.49 9.29
CA LEU A 195 -16.19 8.85 8.36
C LEU A 195 -16.64 7.63 7.54
N ASN A 196 -15.71 6.83 7.04
CA ASN A 196 -16.03 5.58 6.32
C ASN A 196 -16.81 4.61 7.21
N VAL A 197 -16.36 4.36 8.45
CA VAL A 197 -17.09 3.50 9.41
C VAL A 197 -18.52 4.00 9.60
N VAL A 198 -18.72 5.31 9.79
CA VAL A 198 -20.06 5.88 9.96
C VAL A 198 -20.96 5.60 8.75
N PHE A 199 -20.47 5.83 7.52
CA PHE A 199 -21.26 5.57 6.32
C PHE A 199 -21.55 4.07 6.13
N LEU A 200 -20.62 3.16 6.49
CA LEU A 200 -20.85 1.72 6.45
C LEU A 200 -21.91 1.29 7.49
N LEU A 201 -21.90 1.86 8.69
CA LEU A 201 -22.91 1.62 9.72
C LEU A 201 -24.29 2.13 9.31
N LEU A 202 -24.38 3.28 8.64
CA LEU A 202 -25.63 3.78 8.08
C LEU A 202 -26.23 2.82 7.05
N GLY A 203 -25.38 2.07 6.33
CA GLY A 203 -25.77 0.98 5.44
C GLY A 203 -26.12 -0.34 6.16
N LYS A 204 -26.22 -0.33 7.51
CA LYS A 204 -26.52 -1.50 8.37
C LYS A 204 -25.47 -2.61 8.32
N MET A 205 -24.22 -2.29 8.01
CA MET A 205 -23.11 -3.23 8.16
C MET A 205 -22.84 -3.46 9.66
N PRO A 206 -22.60 -4.72 10.12
CA PRO A 206 -22.20 -4.98 11.50
C PRO A 206 -20.94 -4.18 11.89
N LEU A 207 -20.86 -3.74 13.16
CA LEU A 207 -19.77 -2.87 13.62
C LEU A 207 -18.37 -3.46 13.35
N PHE A 208 -18.19 -4.75 13.62
CA PHE A 208 -16.92 -5.44 13.38
C PHE A 208 -16.54 -5.39 11.90
N ASP A 209 -17.49 -5.74 11.02
CA ASP A 209 -17.30 -5.73 9.57
C ASP A 209 -17.03 -4.30 9.07
N ALA A 210 -17.78 -3.31 9.56
CA ALA A 210 -17.61 -1.91 9.18
C ALA A 210 -16.21 -1.38 9.54
N VAL A 211 -15.70 -1.71 10.72
CA VAL A 211 -14.35 -1.30 11.15
C VAL A 211 -13.27 -1.97 10.32
N CYS A 212 -13.34 -3.29 10.13
CA CYS A 212 -12.36 -4.03 9.35
C CYS A 212 -12.39 -3.62 7.86
N THR A 213 -13.58 -3.44 7.27
CA THR A 213 -13.72 -2.95 5.89
C THR A 213 -13.18 -1.53 5.76
N ALA A 214 -13.43 -0.64 6.73
CA ALA A 214 -12.89 0.71 6.72
C ALA A 214 -11.35 0.71 6.80
N PHE A 215 -10.74 -0.17 7.57
CA PHE A 215 -9.28 -0.33 7.60
C PHE A 215 -8.73 -0.74 6.22
N GLY A 216 -9.35 -1.71 5.55
CA GLY A 216 -8.98 -2.12 4.21
C GLY A 216 -9.20 -1.03 3.16
N THR A 217 -10.30 -0.26 3.26
CA THR A 217 -10.64 0.82 2.32
C THR A 217 -9.70 2.01 2.47
N THR A 218 -9.53 2.52 3.70
CA THR A 218 -8.71 3.73 3.94
C THR A 218 -7.23 3.44 3.87
N GLY A 219 -6.81 2.24 4.29
CA GLY A 219 -5.46 1.73 4.10
C GLY A 219 -5.17 1.35 2.64
N THR A 220 -6.20 1.25 1.80
CA THR A 220 -6.10 0.78 0.40
C THR A 220 -5.45 -0.60 0.29
N GLY A 221 -5.91 -1.56 1.13
CA GLY A 221 -5.29 -2.87 1.22
C GLY A 221 -6.17 -4.05 0.76
N GLY A 222 -7.52 -3.95 0.90
CA GLY A 222 -8.47 -4.86 0.25
C GLY A 222 -8.68 -6.24 0.84
N PHE A 223 -8.15 -6.54 2.01
CA PHE A 223 -8.49 -7.78 2.67
C PHE A 223 -9.99 -7.85 3.00
N GLY A 224 -10.70 -8.76 2.35
CA GLY A 224 -12.09 -9.07 2.65
C GLY A 224 -12.22 -9.79 4.01
N ILE A 225 -13.40 -9.63 4.63
CA ILE A 225 -13.82 -10.34 5.83
C ILE A 225 -14.57 -11.62 5.43
N LYS A 226 -15.20 -11.57 4.24
CA LYS A 226 -15.91 -12.66 3.60
C LYS A 226 -15.11 -13.22 2.43
N ASN A 227 -15.41 -14.48 2.09
CA ASN A 227 -14.78 -15.15 0.96
C ASN A 227 -15.11 -14.50 -0.39
N ASP A 228 -16.30 -13.90 -0.51
CA ASP A 228 -16.77 -13.18 -1.69
C ASP A 228 -16.43 -11.67 -1.68
N SER A 229 -15.57 -11.25 -0.76
CA SER A 229 -15.13 -9.85 -0.55
C SER A 229 -16.34 -8.92 -0.31
N MET A 230 -16.72 -8.10 -1.30
CA MET A 230 -17.83 -7.14 -1.20
C MET A 230 -19.07 -7.55 -2.02
N ALA A 231 -19.08 -8.73 -2.65
CA ALA A 231 -20.14 -9.13 -3.56
C ALA A 231 -21.49 -9.29 -2.86
N SER A 232 -21.55 -9.91 -1.67
CA SER A 232 -22.78 -10.15 -0.90
C SER A 232 -23.30 -8.93 -0.15
N TYR A 233 -22.57 -7.82 -0.11
CA TYR A 233 -23.04 -6.59 0.53
C TYR A 233 -23.98 -5.80 -0.37
N SER A 234 -24.84 -4.97 0.23
CA SER A 234 -25.84 -4.19 -0.49
C SER A 234 -25.23 -3.21 -1.49
N PRO A 235 -25.95 -2.83 -2.57
CA PRO A 235 -25.49 -1.81 -3.52
C PRO A 235 -25.06 -0.50 -2.86
N TYR A 236 -25.74 -0.09 -1.79
CA TYR A 236 -25.35 1.10 -1.01
C TYR A 236 -23.93 0.96 -0.43
N LEU A 237 -23.63 -0.18 0.22
CA LEU A 237 -22.32 -0.42 0.82
C LEU A 237 -21.21 -0.52 -0.23
N GLN A 238 -21.49 -1.13 -1.37
CA GLN A 238 -20.58 -1.18 -2.51
C GLN A 238 -20.28 0.23 -3.04
N ASN A 239 -21.30 1.08 -3.22
CA ASN A 239 -21.13 2.47 -3.67
C ASN A 239 -20.37 3.33 -2.65
N VAL A 240 -20.66 3.19 -1.35
CA VAL A 240 -19.90 3.87 -0.29
C VAL A 240 -18.42 3.47 -0.35
N THR A 241 -18.13 2.19 -0.42
CA THR A 241 -16.75 1.69 -0.52
C THR A 241 -16.06 2.22 -1.78
N THR A 242 -16.76 2.25 -2.95
CA THR A 242 -16.24 2.83 -4.20
C THR A 242 -15.80 4.28 -4.01
N VAL A 243 -16.67 5.11 -3.42
CA VAL A 243 -16.37 6.52 -3.20
C VAL A 243 -15.17 6.69 -2.27
N PHE A 244 -15.12 5.94 -1.15
CA PHE A 244 -14.00 6.04 -0.21
C PHE A 244 -12.69 5.52 -0.80
N MET A 245 -12.69 4.46 -1.61
CA MET A 245 -11.51 3.99 -2.34
C MET A 245 -10.96 5.10 -3.25
N LEU A 246 -11.81 5.77 -4.04
CA LEU A 246 -11.40 6.88 -4.89
C LEU A 246 -10.86 8.07 -4.08
N LEU A 247 -11.52 8.42 -2.97
CA LEU A 247 -11.05 9.50 -2.09
C LEU A 247 -9.69 9.17 -1.47
N CYS A 248 -9.47 7.94 -0.98
CA CYS A 248 -8.18 7.53 -0.41
C CYS A 248 -7.06 7.44 -1.46
N GLY A 249 -7.39 7.32 -2.75
CA GLY A 249 -6.46 7.42 -3.87
C GLY A 249 -6.00 8.85 -4.19
N ILE A 250 -6.62 9.89 -3.62
CA ILE A 250 -6.23 11.30 -3.82
C ILE A 250 -5.08 11.65 -2.86
N ASN A 251 -4.22 12.58 -3.29
CA ASN A 251 -3.15 13.13 -2.45
C ASN A 251 -3.71 13.77 -1.16
N PHE A 252 -3.26 13.28 0.00
CA PHE A 252 -3.74 13.78 1.30
C PHE A 252 -3.45 15.27 1.53
N SER A 253 -2.47 15.84 0.84
CA SER A 253 -2.21 17.28 0.85
C SER A 253 -3.37 18.10 0.27
N CYS A 254 -4.16 17.53 -0.66
CA CYS A 254 -5.35 18.18 -1.19
C CYS A 254 -6.42 18.36 -0.11
N TYR A 255 -6.60 17.38 0.78
CA TYR A 255 -7.54 17.49 1.91
C TYR A 255 -7.10 18.59 2.90
N TYR A 256 -5.80 18.69 3.18
CA TYR A 256 -5.29 19.78 4.01
C TYR A 256 -5.57 21.16 3.38
N LEU A 257 -5.34 21.31 2.07
CA LEU A 257 -5.68 22.56 1.36
C LEU A 257 -7.18 22.86 1.38
N LEU A 258 -8.00 21.81 1.32
CA LEU A 258 -9.46 21.91 1.40
C LEU A 258 -9.91 22.41 2.77
N LEU A 259 -9.33 21.88 3.85
CA LEU A 259 -9.57 22.34 5.23
C LEU A 259 -9.13 23.80 5.45
N LEU A 260 -8.13 24.28 4.71
CA LEU A 260 -7.69 25.68 4.72
C LEU A 260 -8.55 26.61 3.84
N GLY A 261 -9.62 26.11 3.22
CA GLY A 261 -10.48 26.87 2.31
C GLY A 261 -9.88 27.19 0.94
N LYS A 262 -8.74 26.58 0.57
CA LYS A 262 -8.04 26.80 -0.71
C LYS A 262 -8.58 25.94 -1.86
N LEU A 263 -9.91 25.89 -2.03
CA LEU A 263 -10.60 25.07 -3.04
C LEU A 263 -10.03 25.26 -4.45
N ARG A 264 -9.76 26.52 -4.86
CA ARG A 264 -9.24 26.82 -6.20
C ARG A 264 -7.89 26.14 -6.47
N SER A 265 -7.04 26.01 -5.45
CA SER A 265 -5.74 25.34 -5.58
C SER A 265 -5.91 23.84 -5.78
N VAL A 266 -6.86 23.21 -5.08
CA VAL A 266 -7.16 21.79 -5.21
C VAL A 266 -7.69 21.46 -6.63
N PHE A 267 -8.68 22.21 -7.11
CA PHE A 267 -9.24 21.97 -8.47
C PHE A 267 -8.28 22.34 -9.62
N ARG A 268 -7.22 23.11 -9.35
CA ARG A 268 -6.18 23.43 -10.32
C ARG A 268 -5.02 22.46 -10.33
N ASP A 269 -4.97 21.56 -9.35
CA ASP A 269 -3.91 20.55 -9.28
C ASP A 269 -3.95 19.65 -10.52
N GLU A 270 -2.82 19.57 -11.22
CA GLU A 270 -2.72 18.85 -12.48
C GLU A 270 -2.80 17.33 -12.27
N GLU A 271 -2.23 16.82 -11.16
CA GLU A 271 -2.27 15.41 -10.83
C GLU A 271 -3.70 14.95 -10.52
N LEU A 272 -4.42 15.71 -9.70
CA LEU A 272 -5.81 15.40 -9.35
C LEU A 272 -6.71 15.39 -10.59
N ARG A 273 -6.54 16.37 -11.50
CA ARG A 273 -7.33 16.41 -12.74
C ARG A 273 -7.03 15.22 -13.65
N LEU A 274 -5.77 14.83 -13.76
CA LEU A 274 -5.37 13.66 -14.54
C LEU A 274 -5.94 12.38 -13.92
N TYR A 275 -5.86 12.22 -12.60
CA TYR A 275 -6.43 11.09 -11.88
C TYR A 275 -7.94 10.96 -12.13
N VAL A 276 -8.70 12.02 -11.92
CA VAL A 276 -10.15 12.03 -12.17
C VAL A 276 -10.46 11.75 -13.65
N GLY A 277 -9.69 12.31 -14.57
CA GLY A 277 -9.83 12.05 -16.00
C GLY A 277 -9.61 10.58 -16.37
N ILE A 278 -8.59 9.94 -15.81
CA ILE A 278 -8.32 8.49 -16.00
C ILE A 278 -9.47 7.66 -15.45
N VAL A 279 -9.93 7.94 -14.21
CA VAL A 279 -11.03 7.21 -13.57
C VAL A 279 -12.30 7.29 -14.40
N LEU A 280 -12.72 8.50 -14.77
CA LEU A 280 -13.96 8.70 -15.51
C LEU A 280 -13.89 8.08 -16.91
N SER A 281 -12.77 8.24 -17.62
CA SER A 281 -12.61 7.64 -18.95
C SER A 281 -12.62 6.11 -18.89
N ALA A 282 -11.95 5.51 -17.88
CA ALA A 282 -11.95 4.07 -17.71
C ALA A 282 -13.35 3.51 -17.39
N ILE A 283 -14.10 4.17 -16.49
CA ILE A 283 -15.49 3.78 -16.18
C ILE A 283 -16.35 3.83 -17.43
N VAL A 284 -16.32 4.94 -18.18
CA VAL A 284 -17.13 5.08 -19.39
C VAL A 284 -16.78 4.01 -20.42
N LEU A 285 -15.50 3.78 -20.70
CA LEU A 285 -15.07 2.79 -21.69
C LEU A 285 -15.47 1.35 -21.28
N ILE A 286 -15.34 1.01 -19.98
CA ILE A 286 -15.73 -0.31 -19.48
C ILE A 286 -17.27 -0.47 -19.53
N VAL A 287 -18.04 0.52 -19.09
CA VAL A 287 -19.51 0.49 -19.16
C VAL A 287 -20.00 0.29 -20.60
N LEU A 288 -19.41 0.99 -21.55
CA LEU A 288 -19.74 0.81 -22.97
C LEU A 288 -19.40 -0.60 -23.47
N ASN A 289 -18.26 -1.16 -23.04
CA ASN A 289 -17.84 -2.50 -23.45
C ASN A 289 -18.64 -3.62 -22.76
N LEU A 290 -19.16 -3.38 -21.54
CA LEU A 290 -20.02 -4.30 -20.80
C LEU A 290 -21.51 -4.14 -21.12
N SER A 291 -21.88 -3.37 -22.16
CA SER A 291 -23.27 -3.20 -22.55
C SER A 291 -23.91 -4.55 -22.88
N GLY A 292 -24.95 -4.91 -22.12
CA GLY A 292 -25.65 -6.21 -22.23
C GLY A 292 -24.98 -7.37 -21.48
N PHE A 293 -23.93 -7.15 -20.70
CA PHE A 293 -23.31 -8.17 -19.85
C PHE A 293 -24.07 -8.36 -18.52
N TYR A 294 -24.59 -7.29 -17.97
CA TYR A 294 -25.44 -7.27 -16.78
C TYR A 294 -26.88 -6.91 -17.13
N ASP A 295 -27.84 -7.28 -16.27
CA ASP A 295 -29.27 -7.10 -16.51
C ASP A 295 -29.69 -5.62 -16.49
N THR A 296 -29.01 -4.78 -15.70
CA THR A 296 -29.36 -3.36 -15.57
C THR A 296 -28.15 -2.44 -15.79
N LEU A 297 -28.42 -1.22 -16.29
CA LEU A 297 -27.41 -0.20 -16.46
C LEU A 297 -26.81 0.23 -15.10
N GLU A 298 -27.61 0.28 -14.04
CA GLU A 298 -27.13 0.58 -12.67
C GLU A 298 -26.08 -0.43 -12.24
N GLU A 299 -26.35 -1.71 -12.38
CA GLU A 299 -25.45 -2.79 -12.03
C GLU A 299 -24.16 -2.72 -12.83
N THR A 300 -24.26 -2.48 -14.15
CA THR A 300 -23.08 -2.29 -15.02
C THR A 300 -22.22 -1.13 -14.54
N ILE A 301 -22.80 0.04 -14.25
CA ILE A 301 -22.07 1.21 -13.77
C ILE A 301 -21.46 0.93 -12.39
N ARG A 302 -22.18 0.31 -11.48
CA ARG A 302 -21.73 0.01 -10.11
C ARG A 302 -20.53 -0.91 -10.11
N HIS A 303 -20.58 -2.03 -10.82
CA HIS A 303 -19.47 -2.98 -10.90
C HIS A 303 -18.28 -2.39 -11.67
N ALA A 304 -18.50 -1.65 -12.76
CA ALA A 304 -17.45 -0.98 -13.50
C ALA A 304 -16.75 0.08 -12.62
N ALA A 305 -17.52 0.95 -11.95
CA ALA A 305 -16.98 1.99 -11.09
C ALA A 305 -16.23 1.40 -9.88
N PHE A 306 -16.76 0.35 -9.26
CA PHE A 306 -16.13 -0.35 -8.16
C PHE A 306 -14.79 -0.96 -8.59
N THR A 307 -14.76 -1.69 -9.72
CA THR A 307 -13.55 -2.35 -10.21
C THR A 307 -12.49 -1.34 -10.66
N VAL A 308 -12.89 -0.24 -11.31
CA VAL A 308 -11.96 0.86 -11.62
C VAL A 308 -11.41 1.49 -10.35
N ALA A 309 -12.28 1.77 -9.36
CA ALA A 309 -11.87 2.38 -8.10
C ALA A 309 -10.90 1.48 -7.33
N THR A 310 -11.20 0.19 -7.21
CA THR A 310 -10.39 -0.76 -6.47
C THR A 310 -9.00 -0.95 -7.09
N LEU A 311 -8.90 -0.97 -8.42
CA LEU A 311 -7.63 -1.17 -9.09
C LEU A 311 -6.78 0.11 -9.13
N ILE A 312 -7.36 1.27 -9.44
CA ILE A 312 -6.57 2.51 -9.51
C ILE A 312 -6.13 2.99 -8.12
N SER A 313 -6.94 2.76 -7.08
CA SER A 313 -6.54 3.06 -5.70
C SER A 313 -5.63 2.01 -5.10
N SER A 314 -5.41 0.90 -5.81
CA SER A 314 -4.70 -0.30 -5.34
C SER A 314 -5.32 -0.91 -4.07
N THR A 315 -6.65 -0.85 -3.92
CA THR A 315 -7.32 -1.40 -2.74
C THR A 315 -7.47 -2.93 -2.83
N GLY A 316 -8.00 -3.47 -3.95
CA GLY A 316 -8.09 -4.92 -4.15
C GLY A 316 -9.40 -5.58 -3.75
N PHE A 317 -10.41 -4.86 -3.24
CA PHE A 317 -11.75 -5.43 -3.04
C PHE A 317 -12.42 -5.81 -4.35
N ALA A 318 -13.31 -6.81 -4.32
CA ALA A 318 -14.08 -7.25 -5.47
C ALA A 318 -15.58 -7.32 -5.18
N THR A 319 -16.40 -6.96 -6.14
CA THR A 319 -17.87 -7.12 -6.13
C THR A 319 -18.35 -8.12 -7.18
N THR A 320 -17.48 -8.48 -8.11
CA THR A 320 -17.76 -9.40 -9.22
C THR A 320 -16.45 -10.01 -9.70
N ASP A 321 -16.54 -11.12 -10.40
CA ASP A 321 -15.40 -11.71 -11.08
C ASP A 321 -15.14 -10.99 -12.42
N PHE A 322 -14.24 -10.01 -12.40
CA PHE A 322 -13.86 -9.26 -13.60
C PHE A 322 -12.99 -10.07 -14.57
N ASP A 323 -12.53 -11.27 -14.18
CA ASP A 323 -11.82 -12.14 -15.12
C ASP A 323 -12.74 -12.72 -16.20
N LEU A 324 -14.05 -12.73 -15.95
CA LEU A 324 -15.07 -13.08 -16.93
C LEU A 324 -15.38 -11.93 -17.94
N TRP A 325 -14.87 -10.73 -17.71
CA TRP A 325 -15.14 -9.60 -18.57
C TRP A 325 -14.45 -9.70 -19.94
N PRO A 326 -14.97 -9.02 -20.98
CA PRO A 326 -14.34 -8.98 -22.31
C PRO A 326 -12.89 -8.49 -22.24
N SER A 327 -12.05 -8.97 -23.16
CA SER A 327 -10.60 -8.68 -23.18
C SER A 327 -10.29 -7.18 -23.20
N PHE A 328 -11.12 -6.35 -23.84
CA PHE A 328 -10.91 -4.90 -23.86
C PHE A 328 -11.02 -4.29 -22.45
N SER A 329 -12.04 -4.68 -21.68
CA SER A 329 -12.19 -4.24 -20.29
C SER A 329 -11.02 -4.72 -19.43
N LYS A 330 -10.62 -6.00 -19.53
CA LYS A 330 -9.44 -6.54 -18.84
C LYS A 330 -8.15 -5.79 -19.18
N SER A 331 -7.97 -5.39 -20.44
CA SER A 331 -6.80 -4.61 -20.87
C SER A 331 -6.78 -3.22 -20.22
N ILE A 332 -7.92 -2.53 -20.12
CA ILE A 332 -8.04 -1.26 -19.39
C ILE A 332 -7.66 -1.48 -17.92
N LEU A 333 -8.19 -2.54 -17.28
CA LEU A 333 -7.88 -2.86 -15.89
C LEU A 333 -6.37 -3.09 -15.68
N MET A 334 -5.70 -3.83 -16.55
CA MET A 334 -4.25 -4.03 -16.49
C MET A 334 -3.47 -2.70 -16.61
N VAL A 335 -3.91 -1.77 -17.46
CA VAL A 335 -3.30 -0.43 -17.54
C VAL A 335 -3.50 0.35 -16.24
N LEU A 336 -4.68 0.26 -15.61
CA LEU A 336 -4.93 0.90 -14.31
C LEU A 336 -4.06 0.30 -13.21
N MET A 337 -3.83 -1.02 -13.23
CA MET A 337 -2.91 -1.71 -12.32
C MET A 337 -1.48 -1.14 -12.38
N LEU A 338 -1.01 -0.74 -13.55
CA LEU A 338 0.31 -0.11 -13.73
C LEU A 338 0.34 1.33 -13.20
N ILE A 339 -0.71 2.10 -13.44
CA ILE A 339 -0.74 3.54 -13.14
C ILE A 339 -0.79 3.79 -11.63
N GLY A 340 -1.76 3.17 -10.93
CA GLY A 340 -1.99 3.38 -9.50
C GLY A 340 -2.60 4.74 -9.15
N ALA A 341 -2.53 5.13 -7.88
CA ALA A 341 -3.14 6.32 -7.30
C ALA A 341 -2.26 7.59 -7.38
N CYS A 342 -2.72 8.71 -6.82
CA CYS A 342 -1.94 9.93 -6.69
C CYS A 342 -0.73 9.77 -5.75
N ALA A 343 0.30 10.56 -5.97
CA ALA A 343 1.42 10.69 -5.04
C ALA A 343 0.91 11.25 -3.69
N GLY A 344 1.47 10.75 -2.58
CA GLY A 344 1.02 11.17 -1.24
C GLY A 344 -0.41 10.71 -0.88
N SER A 345 -0.93 9.67 -1.55
CA SER A 345 -2.09 8.88 -1.16
C SER A 345 -1.65 7.58 -0.46
N THR A 346 -2.60 6.81 0.04
CA THR A 346 -2.33 5.48 0.63
C THR A 346 -2.08 4.38 -0.40
N GLY A 347 -2.53 4.58 -1.66
CA GLY A 347 -2.43 3.59 -2.73
C GLY A 347 -1.01 3.26 -3.19
N GLY A 348 -0.83 2.14 -3.87
CA GLY A 348 0.41 1.68 -4.51
C GLY A 348 0.57 2.12 -5.97
N GLY A 349 1.36 1.38 -6.75
CA GLY A 349 1.59 1.58 -8.18
C GLY A 349 2.63 2.64 -8.52
N LEU A 350 2.81 2.88 -9.84
CA LEU A 350 3.77 3.84 -10.39
C LEU A 350 3.50 5.29 -9.95
N LYS A 351 2.27 5.62 -9.61
CA LYS A 351 1.70 6.93 -9.27
C LYS A 351 1.44 7.83 -10.48
N VAL A 352 0.26 8.46 -10.44
CA VAL A 352 -0.18 9.41 -11.47
C VAL A 352 0.82 10.56 -11.67
N ALA A 353 1.45 11.05 -10.60
CA ALA A 353 2.47 12.09 -10.68
C ALA A 353 3.65 11.68 -11.56
N ARG A 354 4.17 10.44 -11.40
CA ARG A 354 5.28 9.95 -12.24
C ARG A 354 4.85 9.78 -13.68
N LEU A 355 3.68 9.19 -13.92
CA LEU A 355 3.12 9.09 -15.28
C LEU A 355 3.04 10.46 -15.94
N MET A 356 2.51 11.47 -15.23
CA MET A 356 2.42 12.83 -15.72
C MET A 356 3.80 13.43 -16.06
N LEU A 357 4.80 13.23 -15.19
CA LEU A 357 6.16 13.72 -15.44
C LEU A 357 6.81 13.01 -16.62
N LEU A 358 6.61 11.71 -16.78
CA LEU A 358 7.10 10.94 -17.93
C LEU A 358 6.49 11.42 -19.24
N LEU A 359 5.17 11.61 -19.29
CA LEU A 359 4.48 12.12 -20.47
C LEU A 359 4.95 13.55 -20.86
N LYS A 360 5.12 14.44 -19.86
CA LYS A 360 5.63 15.79 -20.08
C LYS A 360 7.09 15.77 -20.54
N SER A 361 7.92 14.88 -19.96
CA SER A 361 9.32 14.71 -20.36
C SER A 361 9.43 14.18 -21.80
N LEU A 362 8.60 13.20 -22.17
CA LEU A 362 8.51 12.68 -23.53
C LEU A 362 8.12 13.80 -24.51
N GLY A 363 7.08 14.58 -24.20
CA GLY A 363 6.66 15.72 -25.02
C GLY A 363 7.77 16.76 -25.18
N ARG A 364 8.53 17.07 -24.12
CA ARG A 364 9.71 17.94 -24.16
C ARG A 364 10.79 17.38 -25.11
N ASN A 365 11.13 16.11 -24.98
CA ASN A 365 12.18 15.47 -25.78
C ASN A 365 11.81 15.47 -27.27
N ILE A 366 10.56 15.18 -27.62
CA ILE A 366 10.05 15.27 -29.00
C ILE A 366 10.20 16.71 -29.54
N GLN A 367 9.82 17.72 -28.76
CA GLN A 367 9.93 19.11 -29.18
C GLN A 367 11.38 19.58 -29.29
N GLN A 368 12.31 19.10 -28.43
CA GLN A 368 13.74 19.38 -28.55
C GLN A 368 14.34 18.73 -29.78
N THR A 369 13.92 17.51 -30.14
CA THR A 369 14.36 16.89 -31.41
C THR A 369 13.93 17.68 -32.63
N LEU A 370 12.69 18.20 -32.60
CA LEU A 370 12.18 19.05 -33.71
C LEU A 370 12.80 20.45 -33.74
N ARG A 371 13.15 21.00 -32.57
CA ARG A 371 13.67 22.37 -32.43
C ARG A 371 14.85 22.40 -31.43
N PRO A 372 16.08 21.96 -31.79
CA PRO A 372 17.21 21.77 -30.89
C PRO A 372 17.65 22.99 -30.11
N ARG A 373 17.41 24.20 -30.67
CA ARG A 373 17.80 25.47 -30.01
C ARG A 373 16.78 25.97 -28.99
N ARG A 374 15.63 25.32 -28.86
CA ARG A 374 14.59 25.75 -27.91
C ARG A 374 14.84 25.16 -26.55
N VAL A 375 15.08 26.00 -25.55
CA VAL A 375 15.14 25.59 -24.13
C VAL A 375 13.70 25.44 -23.61
N GLN A 376 13.33 24.22 -23.19
CA GLN A 376 12.03 23.92 -22.60
C GLN A 376 12.19 23.29 -21.23
N LEU A 377 11.48 23.86 -20.26
CA LEU A 377 11.40 23.31 -18.90
C LEU A 377 10.10 22.54 -18.74
N VAL A 378 10.18 21.37 -18.17
CA VAL A 378 8.99 20.64 -17.68
C VAL A 378 8.43 21.41 -16.48
N ARG A 379 7.12 21.64 -16.46
CA ARG A 379 6.44 22.36 -15.37
C ARG A 379 5.40 21.45 -14.72
N ASN A 380 5.27 21.57 -13.40
CA ASN A 380 4.20 20.95 -12.61
C ASN A 380 3.48 22.05 -11.80
N ASN A 381 2.17 22.15 -11.95
CA ASN A 381 1.36 23.20 -11.32
C ASN A 381 1.93 24.62 -11.58
N GLY A 382 2.43 24.85 -12.81
CA GLY A 382 3.05 26.12 -13.23
C GLY A 382 4.52 26.31 -12.81
N ASN A 383 5.05 25.53 -11.89
CA ASN A 383 6.42 25.62 -11.42
C ASN A 383 7.38 24.73 -12.24
N PRO A 384 8.60 25.19 -12.52
CA PRO A 384 9.59 24.36 -13.20
C PRO A 384 10.01 23.18 -12.30
N VAL A 385 10.12 22.00 -12.91
CA VAL A 385 10.57 20.76 -12.27
C VAL A 385 12.08 20.66 -12.41
N ASP A 386 12.78 20.32 -11.32
CA ASP A 386 14.22 20.09 -11.32
C ASP A 386 14.58 18.89 -12.22
N GLU A 387 15.61 19.03 -13.06
CA GLU A 387 16.12 17.93 -13.91
C GLU A 387 16.51 16.69 -13.11
N LYS A 388 16.94 16.87 -11.86
CA LYS A 388 17.24 15.75 -10.96
C LYS A 388 16.00 14.91 -10.63
N ILE A 389 14.83 15.55 -10.50
CA ILE A 389 13.56 14.85 -10.26
C ILE A 389 13.18 14.03 -11.49
N LEU A 390 13.36 14.60 -12.70
CA LEU A 390 13.10 13.89 -13.95
C LEU A 390 14.05 12.70 -14.14
N ALA A 391 15.35 12.89 -13.87
CA ALA A 391 16.35 11.83 -13.93
C ALA A 391 16.02 10.69 -12.94
N ASN A 392 15.65 11.03 -11.70
CA ASN A 392 15.23 10.05 -10.69
C ASN A 392 13.95 9.30 -11.10
N THR A 393 13.00 9.98 -11.74
CA THR A 393 11.76 9.36 -12.25
C THR A 393 12.07 8.34 -13.34
N ASN A 394 12.98 8.66 -14.26
CA ASN A 394 13.44 7.74 -15.30
C ASN A 394 14.20 6.53 -14.72
N ALA A 395 15.09 6.77 -13.73
CA ALA A 395 15.80 5.69 -13.04
C ALA A 395 14.84 4.77 -12.28
N TYR A 396 13.81 5.34 -11.64
CA TYR A 396 12.76 4.57 -10.99
C TYR A 396 12.01 3.68 -12.00
N LEU A 397 11.59 4.24 -13.14
CA LEU A 397 10.91 3.47 -14.18
C LEU A 397 11.77 2.33 -14.73
N ALA A 398 13.07 2.57 -14.94
CA ALA A 398 13.99 1.53 -15.38
C ALA A 398 14.09 0.39 -14.33
N ALA A 399 14.29 0.73 -13.05
CA ALA A 399 14.32 -0.26 -11.97
C ALA A 399 12.99 -1.02 -11.85
N TYR A 400 11.85 -0.31 -11.94
CA TYR A 400 10.50 -0.85 -11.94
C TYR A 400 10.32 -1.94 -13.00
N VAL A 401 10.68 -1.63 -14.25
CA VAL A 401 10.55 -2.58 -15.37
C VAL A 401 11.47 -3.78 -15.18
N ILE A 402 12.73 -3.56 -14.78
CA ILE A 402 13.71 -4.65 -14.56
C ILE A 402 13.20 -5.61 -13.48
N ILE A 403 12.73 -5.10 -12.34
CA ILE A 403 12.25 -5.94 -11.24
C ILE A 403 11.05 -6.77 -11.69
N ILE A 404 10.04 -6.15 -12.32
CA ILE A 404 8.87 -6.87 -12.82
C ILE A 404 9.27 -8.02 -13.75
N PHE A 405 10.17 -7.78 -14.70
CA PHE A 405 10.58 -8.85 -15.61
C PHE A 405 11.41 -9.93 -14.93
N VAL A 406 12.29 -9.58 -14.00
CA VAL A 406 13.06 -10.56 -13.23
C VAL A 406 12.14 -11.41 -12.37
N SER A 407 11.25 -10.81 -11.60
CA SER A 407 10.28 -11.52 -10.76
C SER A 407 9.35 -12.41 -11.61
N PHE A 408 8.87 -11.91 -12.75
CA PHE A 408 8.05 -12.67 -13.69
C PHE A 408 8.75 -13.94 -14.17
N VAL A 409 10.03 -13.86 -14.56
CA VAL A 409 10.82 -15.04 -14.99
C VAL A 409 11.01 -15.99 -13.82
N LEU A 410 11.30 -15.51 -12.61
CA LEU A 410 11.52 -16.34 -11.43
C LEU A 410 10.26 -17.13 -11.04
N ILE A 411 9.09 -16.51 -10.99
CA ILE A 411 7.86 -17.20 -10.59
C ILE A 411 7.31 -18.11 -11.69
N SER A 412 7.74 -17.93 -12.95
CA SER A 412 7.36 -18.81 -14.06
C SER A 412 7.86 -20.25 -13.88
N LEU A 413 8.78 -20.49 -12.93
CA LEU A 413 9.21 -21.84 -12.54
C LEU A 413 8.07 -22.70 -11.98
N ASP A 414 7.00 -22.10 -11.47
CA ASP A 414 5.83 -22.83 -10.95
C ASP A 414 4.91 -23.38 -12.07
N GLY A 415 5.13 -23.01 -13.33
CA GLY A 415 4.41 -23.58 -14.48
C GLY A 415 3.01 -23.02 -14.71
N PHE A 416 2.63 -21.92 -14.07
CA PHE A 416 1.36 -21.22 -14.35
C PHE A 416 1.39 -20.52 -15.72
N SER A 417 0.22 -20.10 -16.20
CA SER A 417 0.08 -19.34 -17.44
C SER A 417 0.87 -18.02 -17.40
N ILE A 418 1.22 -17.51 -18.57
CA ILE A 418 1.91 -16.21 -18.72
C ILE A 418 1.05 -15.08 -18.10
N THR A 419 -0.27 -15.13 -18.30
CA THR A 419 -1.20 -14.15 -17.74
C THR A 419 -1.20 -14.17 -16.21
N THR A 420 -1.30 -15.37 -15.62
CA THR A 420 -1.25 -15.57 -14.17
C THR A 420 0.06 -15.05 -13.58
N ASN A 421 1.20 -15.47 -14.14
CA ASN A 421 2.52 -15.06 -13.63
C ASN A 421 2.73 -13.56 -13.76
N PHE A 422 2.42 -12.99 -14.92
CA PHE A 422 2.61 -11.54 -15.13
C PHE A 422 1.70 -10.69 -14.23
N THR A 423 0.42 -11.07 -14.11
CA THR A 423 -0.52 -10.31 -13.27
C THR A 423 -0.30 -10.54 -11.79
N ALA A 424 0.23 -11.70 -11.36
CA ALA A 424 0.64 -11.94 -9.98
C ALA A 424 1.79 -11.00 -9.55
N VAL A 425 2.85 -10.89 -10.38
CA VAL A 425 3.94 -9.93 -10.13
C VAL A 425 3.39 -8.50 -10.14
N LEU A 426 2.56 -8.17 -11.13
CA LEU A 426 2.00 -6.83 -11.26
C LEU A 426 1.16 -6.44 -10.04
N ALA A 427 0.30 -7.36 -9.56
CA ALA A 427 -0.53 -7.16 -8.39
C ALA A 427 0.32 -7.00 -7.11
N CYS A 428 1.32 -7.84 -6.89
CA CYS A 428 2.18 -7.79 -5.72
C CYS A 428 3.08 -6.54 -5.74
N PHE A 429 3.71 -6.23 -6.87
CA PHE A 429 4.63 -5.10 -6.97
C PHE A 429 3.91 -3.74 -6.92
N ASN A 430 2.68 -3.64 -7.42
CA ASN A 430 1.86 -2.42 -7.33
C ASN A 430 0.97 -2.38 -6.07
N ASN A 431 1.11 -3.35 -5.17
CA ASN A 431 0.36 -3.46 -3.93
C ASN A 431 -1.17 -3.39 -4.15
N MET A 432 -1.73 -4.30 -4.97
CA MET A 432 -3.09 -4.17 -5.48
C MET A 432 -4.01 -5.38 -5.17
N GLY A 433 -3.46 -6.51 -4.78
CA GLY A 433 -4.17 -7.72 -4.41
C GLY A 433 -4.49 -8.66 -5.57
N PRO A 434 -5.62 -8.54 -6.25
CA PRO A 434 -6.01 -9.47 -7.29
C PRO A 434 -5.28 -9.22 -8.62
N GLY A 435 -5.00 -10.32 -9.35
CA GLY A 435 -4.56 -10.32 -10.75
C GLY A 435 -5.64 -10.84 -11.68
N LEU A 436 -5.26 -11.73 -12.60
CA LEU A 436 -6.15 -12.41 -13.55
C LEU A 436 -5.90 -13.93 -13.49
N GLU A 437 -6.85 -14.72 -13.97
CA GLU A 437 -6.84 -16.17 -14.00
C GLU A 437 -6.63 -16.79 -12.60
N ALA A 438 -5.57 -17.57 -12.37
CA ALA A 438 -5.34 -18.28 -11.10
C ALA A 438 -5.10 -17.33 -9.89
N VAL A 439 -4.89 -16.05 -10.11
CA VAL A 439 -4.79 -14.98 -9.07
C VAL A 439 -5.88 -13.92 -9.24
N GLY A 440 -6.96 -14.27 -9.95
CA GLY A 440 -8.13 -13.41 -10.15
C GLY A 440 -8.86 -13.06 -8.84
N PRO A 441 -9.92 -12.23 -8.92
CA PRO A 441 -10.62 -11.72 -7.73
C PRO A 441 -11.31 -12.79 -6.89
N THR A 442 -11.58 -13.96 -7.45
CA THR A 442 -12.16 -15.14 -6.77
C THR A 442 -11.13 -16.21 -6.41
N CYS A 443 -9.86 -15.97 -6.74
CA CYS A 443 -8.75 -16.88 -6.51
C CYS A 443 -7.78 -16.33 -5.46
N ASN A 444 -6.72 -17.11 -5.14
CA ASN A 444 -5.71 -16.71 -4.18
C ASN A 444 -4.30 -17.24 -4.55
N PHE A 445 -3.30 -16.85 -3.77
CA PHE A 445 -1.89 -17.17 -4.03
C PHE A 445 -1.42 -18.46 -3.35
N SER A 446 -2.32 -19.29 -2.78
CA SER A 446 -1.93 -20.52 -2.05
C SER A 446 -1.17 -21.54 -2.92
N ALA A 447 -1.53 -21.62 -4.20
CA ALA A 447 -0.98 -22.59 -5.14
C ALA A 447 0.49 -22.33 -5.53
N PHE A 448 1.02 -21.14 -5.30
CA PHE A 448 2.42 -20.82 -5.59
C PHE A 448 3.38 -21.55 -4.65
N SER A 449 4.55 -21.92 -5.15
CA SER A 449 5.63 -22.51 -4.36
C SER A 449 6.14 -21.53 -3.28
N THR A 450 6.82 -22.08 -2.27
CA THR A 450 7.49 -21.28 -1.23
C THR A 450 8.48 -20.28 -1.82
N PHE A 451 9.20 -20.66 -2.88
CA PHE A 451 10.14 -19.76 -3.56
C PHE A 451 9.41 -18.60 -4.23
N SER A 452 8.37 -18.86 -5.01
CA SER A 452 7.58 -17.81 -5.66
C SER A 452 6.89 -16.89 -4.66
N LYS A 453 6.38 -17.42 -3.54
CA LYS A 453 5.84 -16.60 -2.44
C LYS A 453 6.88 -15.65 -1.85
N LEU A 454 8.13 -16.07 -1.68
CA LEU A 454 9.22 -15.21 -1.22
C LEU A 454 9.58 -14.11 -2.23
N VAL A 455 9.60 -14.44 -3.53
CA VAL A 455 9.79 -13.45 -4.60
C VAL A 455 8.67 -12.41 -4.58
N LEU A 456 7.42 -12.85 -4.47
CA LEU A 456 6.26 -11.96 -4.40
C LEU A 456 6.26 -11.12 -3.10
N CYS A 457 6.72 -11.66 -1.95
CA CYS A 457 6.95 -10.87 -0.74
C CYS A 457 7.97 -9.76 -0.94
N PHE A 458 9.08 -10.05 -1.65
CA PHE A 458 10.05 -9.03 -2.04
C PHE A 458 9.40 -7.96 -2.91
N ASP A 459 8.60 -8.35 -3.90
CA ASP A 459 7.90 -7.43 -4.80
C ASP A 459 6.93 -6.51 -4.02
N MET A 460 6.14 -7.06 -3.08
CA MET A 460 5.25 -6.27 -2.22
C MET A 460 5.99 -5.22 -1.40
N LEU A 461 7.11 -5.60 -0.78
CA LEU A 461 7.92 -4.69 0.02
C LEU A 461 8.65 -3.65 -0.86
N ALA A 462 9.18 -4.07 -2.02
CA ALA A 462 9.87 -3.18 -2.96
C ALA A 462 8.90 -2.14 -3.55
N GLY A 463 7.70 -2.54 -3.93
CA GLY A 463 6.66 -1.65 -4.40
C GLY A 463 6.24 -0.62 -3.35
N ARG A 464 6.00 -1.09 -2.11
CA ARG A 464 5.58 -0.22 -1.00
C ARG A 464 6.63 0.79 -0.59
N LEU A 465 7.89 0.41 -0.59
CA LEU A 465 9.03 1.22 -0.15
C LEU A 465 9.72 2.00 -1.27
N GLU A 466 9.05 2.17 -2.43
CA GLU A 466 9.60 2.96 -3.52
C GLU A 466 10.93 2.40 -4.07
N ILE A 467 11.09 1.07 -4.08
CA ILE A 467 12.20 0.30 -4.66
C ILE A 467 13.55 0.52 -3.95
N PHE A 468 14.05 1.76 -3.90
CA PHE A 468 15.42 2.06 -3.47
C PHE A 468 15.75 1.63 -2.03
N PRO A 469 14.88 1.81 -1.00
CA PRO A 469 15.17 1.36 0.36
C PRO A 469 15.40 -0.15 0.47
N ILE A 470 14.73 -0.95 -0.37
CA ILE A 470 14.95 -2.40 -0.42
C ILE A 470 16.21 -2.74 -1.23
N LEU A 471 16.41 -2.14 -2.41
CA LEU A 471 17.58 -2.43 -3.23
C LEU A 471 18.90 -2.09 -2.53
N ILE A 472 18.95 -1.03 -1.75
CA ILE A 472 20.13 -0.65 -0.98
C ILE A 472 20.57 -1.75 -0.01
N LEU A 473 19.66 -2.58 0.51
CA LEU A 473 20.00 -3.69 1.39
C LEU A 473 20.89 -4.74 0.72
N PHE A 474 20.80 -4.89 -0.59
CA PHE A 474 21.56 -5.87 -1.38
C PHE A 474 22.89 -5.31 -1.91
N THR A 475 23.16 -4.00 -1.77
CA THR A 475 24.41 -3.41 -2.26
C THR A 475 25.54 -3.62 -1.25
N ARG A 476 26.70 -4.14 -1.71
CA ARG A 476 27.88 -4.36 -0.88
C ARG A 476 28.38 -3.07 -0.20
N GLU A 477 28.30 -1.95 -0.91
CA GLU A 477 28.76 -0.63 -0.40
C GLU A 477 27.94 -0.15 0.80
N THR A 478 26.73 -0.69 0.98
CA THR A 478 25.89 -0.36 2.13
C THR A 478 26.51 -0.87 3.43
N TRP A 479 27.12 -2.04 3.41
CA TRP A 479 27.62 -2.73 4.59
C TRP A 479 29.11 -2.50 4.84
N LEU A 480 29.87 -2.03 3.84
CA LEU A 480 31.27 -1.70 3.99
C LEU A 480 31.45 -0.33 4.67
N HIS A 481 32.30 -0.30 5.68
CA HIS A 481 32.84 0.95 6.22
C HIS A 481 33.80 1.57 5.20
N LYS A 482 33.47 2.75 4.66
CA LYS A 482 34.47 3.71 4.19
C LYS A 482 34.58 4.81 5.21
#